data_478017a2ee2af445a290417e601d76b6
#
_entry.id   478017a2ee2af445a290417e601d76b6
#
_cell.length_a   1.000
_cell.length_b   1.000
_cell.length_c   1.000
_cell.angle_alpha   90.00
_cell.angle_beta   90.00
_cell.angle_gamma   90.00
#
_symmetry.space_group_name_H-M   'P 1'
#
loop_
_entity.id
_entity.type
_entity.pdbx_description
1 polymer ?
#
loop_
_entity_poly.entity_id
_entity_poly.type
_entity_poly.pdbx_seq_one_letter_code
_entity_poly.pdbx_strand_id
1 'polypeptide(L)'
;HVASSAGIFYLFDPIASPEFRRALRGHEDPQFAMDGAGKRLDQQDVIMAELEVRIKQNQNISIADKIDVPIAVMIGKCDILRDQLDWERILWPIVDKQLDMTILEKSSEILREYMMDMHPSIVANAEALSRNVRYFPVSPFGHSPEKVEIEGKKYIAPDPDKLDPVMVEIPTLWVLSFVEPDLIPFVHGV
;
A
#
# COMPACT_ATOMS: atom_id res chain seq x y z
N HIS A 1 -16.16 -13.52 -6.81
CA HIS A 1 -15.16 -12.91 -7.70
C HIS A 1 -13.77 -12.82 -7.04
N VAL A 2 -13.62 -12.36 -5.80
CA VAL A 2 -12.29 -12.24 -5.15
C VAL A 2 -11.58 -13.59 -4.99
N ALA A 3 -12.32 -14.65 -4.71
CA ALA A 3 -11.77 -16.01 -4.52
C ALA A 3 -11.18 -16.64 -5.80
N SER A 4 -11.48 -16.09 -6.97
CA SER A 4 -10.92 -16.49 -8.27
C SER A 4 -9.97 -15.45 -8.88
N SER A 5 -9.55 -14.46 -8.09
CA SER A 5 -8.64 -13.43 -8.55
C SER A 5 -7.20 -13.97 -8.65
N ALA A 6 -6.48 -13.55 -9.68
CA ALA A 6 -5.10 -13.92 -9.89
C ALA A 6 -4.12 -13.10 -9.02
N GLY A 7 -4.57 -11.99 -8.45
CA GLY A 7 -3.84 -11.13 -7.54
C GLY A 7 -4.78 -10.25 -6.72
N ILE A 8 -4.31 -9.76 -5.58
CA ILE A 8 -5.07 -8.92 -4.66
C ILE A 8 -4.29 -7.62 -4.43
N PHE A 9 -4.96 -6.49 -4.63
CA PHE A 9 -4.45 -5.17 -4.29
C PHE A 9 -5.22 -4.67 -3.06
N TYR A 10 -4.51 -4.48 -1.96
CA TYR A 10 -5.06 -3.92 -0.74
C TYR A 10 -4.49 -2.52 -0.51
N LEU A 11 -5.32 -1.51 -0.70
CA LEU A 11 -4.93 -0.11 -0.47
C LEU A 11 -5.25 0.28 0.97
N PHE A 12 -4.20 0.56 1.73
CA PHE A 12 -4.26 1.12 3.07
C PHE A 12 -4.15 2.64 3.01
N ASP A 13 -5.06 3.36 3.65
CA ASP A 13 -5.01 4.82 3.78
C ASP A 13 -4.51 5.21 5.18
N PRO A 14 -3.27 5.75 5.32
CA PRO A 14 -2.73 6.16 6.62
C PRO A 14 -3.55 7.26 7.31
N ILE A 15 -4.12 8.20 6.54
CA ILE A 15 -4.95 9.27 7.12
C ILE A 15 -6.20 8.69 7.79
N ALA A 16 -6.60 7.53 7.32
CA ALA A 16 -7.72 6.78 7.80
C ALA A 16 -7.44 6.02 9.11
N SER A 17 -6.20 5.76 9.48
CA SER A 17 -5.84 5.04 10.71
C SER A 17 -5.67 5.99 11.90
N PRO A 18 -6.30 5.70 13.05
CA PRO A 18 -6.09 6.46 14.28
C PRO A 18 -4.64 6.46 14.77
N GLU A 19 -3.93 5.36 14.55
CA GLU A 19 -2.51 5.18 14.93
C GLU A 19 -1.64 6.14 14.13
N PHE A 20 -1.76 6.12 12.81
CA PHE A 20 -1.06 7.02 11.91
C PHE A 20 -1.40 8.48 12.17
N ARG A 21 -2.67 8.80 12.40
CA ARG A 21 -3.08 10.18 12.77
C ARG A 21 -2.44 10.65 14.06
N ARG A 22 -2.20 9.76 15.03
CA ARG A 22 -1.47 10.10 16.26
C ARG A 22 0.02 10.33 16.00
N ALA A 23 0.65 9.48 15.21
CA ALA A 23 2.07 9.59 14.84
C ALA A 23 2.35 10.84 13.97
N LEU A 24 1.43 11.17 13.09
CA LEU A 24 1.51 12.32 12.19
C LEU A 24 0.86 13.59 12.75
N ARG A 25 0.71 13.68 14.08
CA ARG A 25 0.07 14.81 14.73
C ARG A 25 0.86 16.09 14.44
N GLY A 26 0.19 17.09 13.82
CA GLY A 26 0.81 18.34 13.41
C GLY A 26 1.25 18.38 11.94
N HIS A 27 1.04 17.31 11.18
CA HIS A 27 1.27 17.31 9.74
C HIS A 27 0.32 18.31 9.04
N GLU A 28 0.83 19.06 8.09
CA GLU A 28 0.13 20.18 7.43
C GLU A 28 -0.89 19.76 6.37
N ASP A 29 -0.98 18.46 6.03
CA ASP A 29 -1.94 17.99 5.04
C ASP A 29 -3.37 18.35 5.44
N PRO A 30 -4.12 19.10 4.59
CA PRO A 30 -5.46 19.56 4.91
C PRO A 30 -6.48 18.42 5.09
N GLN A 31 -6.18 17.22 4.63
CA GLN A 31 -7.05 16.06 4.81
C GLN A 31 -7.10 15.59 6.28
N PHE A 32 -6.06 15.88 7.09
CA PHE A 32 -6.10 15.62 8.54
C PHE A 32 -7.14 16.47 9.28
N ALA A 33 -7.45 17.66 8.75
CA ALA A 33 -8.42 18.58 9.34
C ALA A 33 -9.87 18.27 8.94
N MET A 34 -10.11 17.32 8.02
CA MET A 34 -11.47 16.96 7.60
C MET A 34 -12.14 16.10 8.66
N ASP A 35 -13.13 16.70 9.36
CA ASP A 35 -14.02 15.97 10.26
C ASP A 35 -14.83 14.91 9.48
N GLY A 36 -14.79 13.69 9.93
CA GLY A 36 -15.56 12.58 9.33
C GLY A 36 -14.70 11.50 8.66
N ALA A 37 -13.44 11.76 8.39
CA ALA A 37 -12.49 10.71 8.06
C ALA A 37 -12.47 9.64 9.17
N GLY A 38 -12.53 10.00 10.47
CA GLY A 38 -12.47 9.07 11.60
C GLY A 38 -13.61 8.05 11.74
N LYS A 39 -14.79 8.28 11.17
CA LYS A 39 -15.94 7.37 11.34
C LYS A 39 -16.00 6.19 10.36
N ARG A 40 -15.24 6.21 9.28
CA ARG A 40 -15.15 5.10 8.31
C ARG A 40 -13.87 4.28 8.44
N LEU A 41 -13.05 4.54 9.41
CA LEU A 41 -11.62 4.31 9.39
C LEU A 41 -11.13 3.17 10.27
N ASP A 42 -11.90 2.80 11.31
CA ASP A 42 -11.58 1.64 12.17
C ASP A 42 -11.81 0.28 11.51
N GLN A 43 -12.00 0.25 10.18
CA GLN A 43 -12.43 -0.95 9.47
C GLN A 43 -11.42 -1.50 8.45
N GLN A 44 -10.26 -0.87 8.30
CA GLN A 44 -9.30 -1.35 7.30
C GLN A 44 -8.76 -2.75 7.64
N ASP A 45 -8.46 -3.00 8.90
CA ASP A 45 -8.08 -4.32 9.40
C ASP A 45 -9.22 -5.34 9.36
N VAL A 46 -10.45 -4.90 9.66
CA VAL A 46 -11.66 -5.74 9.54
C VAL A 46 -11.88 -6.18 8.10
N ILE A 47 -11.67 -5.29 7.12
CA ILE A 47 -11.78 -5.63 5.69
C ILE A 47 -10.78 -6.72 5.31
N MET A 48 -9.53 -6.62 5.78
CA MET A 48 -8.51 -7.65 5.51
C MET A 48 -8.86 -8.98 6.18
N ALA A 49 -9.33 -8.97 7.42
CA ALA A 49 -9.78 -10.17 8.13
C ALA A 49 -11.00 -10.82 7.46
N GLU A 50 -11.99 -10.03 7.04
CA GLU A 50 -13.14 -10.55 6.27
C GLU A 50 -12.72 -11.14 4.92
N LEU A 51 -11.76 -10.51 4.25
CA LEU A 51 -11.23 -11.00 2.98
C LEU A 51 -10.63 -12.40 3.17
N GLU A 52 -9.80 -12.58 4.20
CA GLU A 52 -9.23 -13.89 4.55
C GLU A 52 -10.31 -14.94 4.75
N VAL A 53 -11.28 -14.67 5.62
CA VAL A 53 -12.37 -15.62 5.91
C VAL A 53 -13.14 -15.97 4.64
N ARG A 54 -13.52 -14.99 3.84
CA ARG A 54 -14.32 -15.21 2.62
C ARG A 54 -13.57 -16.01 1.56
N ILE A 55 -12.28 -15.75 1.35
CA ILE A 55 -11.48 -16.51 0.38
C ILE A 55 -11.33 -17.94 0.84
N LYS A 56 -10.94 -18.17 2.09
CA LYS A 56 -10.75 -19.52 2.63
C LYS A 56 -12.04 -20.35 2.60
N GLN A 57 -13.16 -19.75 2.97
CA GLN A 57 -14.46 -20.40 2.88
C GLN A 57 -14.85 -20.75 1.43
N ASN A 58 -14.66 -19.82 0.50
CA ASN A 58 -15.05 -20.01 -0.88
C ASN A 58 -14.18 -21.06 -1.61
N GLN A 59 -12.90 -21.11 -1.29
CA GLN A 59 -11.97 -22.11 -1.84
C GLN A 59 -11.99 -23.43 -1.06
N ASN A 60 -12.77 -23.52 0.03
CA ASN A 60 -12.85 -24.69 0.91
C ASN A 60 -11.48 -25.16 1.42
N ILE A 61 -10.63 -24.20 1.79
CA ILE A 61 -9.32 -24.45 2.39
C ILE A 61 -9.36 -24.21 3.89
N SER A 62 -8.45 -24.87 4.62
CA SER A 62 -8.35 -24.74 6.07
C SER A 62 -7.96 -23.31 6.47
N ILE A 63 -8.38 -22.87 7.65
CA ILE A 63 -7.96 -21.58 8.22
C ILE A 63 -6.44 -21.52 8.39
N ALA A 64 -5.79 -22.66 8.64
CA ALA A 64 -4.33 -22.75 8.79
C ALA A 64 -3.57 -22.70 7.46
N ASP A 65 -4.24 -22.95 6.34
CA ASP A 65 -3.60 -22.97 5.03
C ASP A 65 -3.53 -21.56 4.43
N LYS A 66 -2.46 -21.30 3.66
CA LYS A 66 -2.27 -20.05 2.93
C LYS A 66 -2.46 -20.28 1.44
N ILE A 67 -3.03 -19.28 0.78
CA ILE A 67 -3.11 -19.25 -0.69
C ILE A 67 -1.77 -18.85 -1.31
N ASP A 68 -1.61 -19.10 -2.62
CA ASP A 68 -0.44 -18.67 -3.38
C ASP A 68 -0.69 -17.38 -4.20
N VAL A 69 -1.91 -16.85 -4.13
CA VAL A 69 -2.28 -15.60 -4.81
C VAL A 69 -1.48 -14.43 -4.23
N PRO A 70 -0.77 -13.64 -5.05
CA PRO A 70 0.00 -12.50 -4.57
C PRO A 70 -0.91 -11.41 -4.00
N ILE A 71 -0.51 -10.85 -2.85
CA ILE A 71 -1.17 -9.72 -2.20
C ILE A 71 -0.22 -8.54 -2.16
N ALA A 72 -0.54 -7.48 -2.90
CA ALA A 72 0.13 -6.20 -2.83
C ALA A 72 -0.56 -5.32 -1.79
N VAL A 73 0.09 -5.13 -0.63
CA VAL A 73 -0.34 -4.18 0.39
C VAL A 73 0.24 -2.81 0.03
N MET A 74 -0.60 -1.91 -0.44
CA MET A 74 -0.21 -0.58 -0.88
C MET A 74 -0.48 0.43 0.23
N ILE A 75 0.57 1.09 0.74
CA ILE A 75 0.45 2.18 1.71
C ILE A 75 0.25 3.45 0.89
N GLY A 76 -1.01 3.87 0.77
CA GLY A 76 -1.40 5.06 0.02
C GLY A 76 -0.92 6.34 0.67
N LYS A 77 -0.86 7.43 -0.11
CA LYS A 77 -0.42 8.74 0.40
C LYS A 77 0.90 8.67 1.16
N CYS A 78 1.84 7.87 0.68
CA CYS A 78 3.11 7.65 1.37
C CYS A 78 3.98 8.90 1.47
N ASP A 79 3.68 9.93 0.69
CA ASP A 79 4.29 11.26 0.75
C ASP A 79 4.16 11.90 2.14
N ILE A 80 3.08 11.62 2.89
CA ILE A 80 2.91 12.11 4.27
C ILE A 80 3.84 11.41 5.28
N LEU A 81 4.47 10.30 4.88
CA LEU A 81 5.35 9.48 5.71
C LEU A 81 6.84 9.84 5.52
N ARG A 82 7.16 10.97 4.88
CA ARG A 82 8.54 11.34 4.55
C ARG A 82 9.47 11.35 5.75
N ASP A 83 8.99 11.82 6.89
CA ASP A 83 9.78 11.91 8.13
C ASP A 83 9.71 10.62 8.98
N GLN A 84 8.92 9.63 8.57
CA GLN A 84 8.67 8.40 9.31
C GLN A 84 9.40 7.19 8.72
N LEU A 85 9.74 7.25 7.44
CA LEU A 85 10.37 6.17 6.69
C LEU A 85 11.79 6.52 6.29
N ASP A 86 12.67 5.53 6.29
CA ASP A 86 14.03 5.65 5.76
C ASP A 86 13.99 5.52 4.22
N TRP A 87 13.65 6.63 3.57
CA TRP A 87 13.50 6.69 2.11
C TRP A 87 14.79 6.41 1.35
N GLU A 88 15.95 6.62 1.96
CA GLU A 88 17.24 6.30 1.32
C GLU A 88 17.41 4.79 1.09
N ARG A 89 16.70 3.98 1.87
CA ARG A 89 16.72 2.52 1.77
C ARG A 89 15.57 1.95 0.91
N ILE A 90 14.56 2.77 0.62
CA ILE A 90 13.43 2.39 -0.24
C ILE A 90 13.78 2.74 -1.68
N LEU A 91 14.34 1.79 -2.41
CA LEU A 91 14.87 2.02 -3.73
C LEU A 91 13.86 1.70 -4.83
N TRP A 92 13.99 2.37 -5.95
CA TRP A 92 13.22 2.10 -7.15
C TRP A 92 13.61 0.75 -7.76
N PRO A 93 12.67 -0.21 -7.90
CA PRO A 93 13.04 -1.58 -8.26
C PRO A 93 13.09 -1.85 -9.76
N ILE A 94 13.08 -0.85 -10.62
CA ILE A 94 13.27 -1.03 -12.08
C ILE A 94 14.70 -0.69 -12.44
N VAL A 95 15.46 -1.69 -12.89
CA VAL A 95 16.84 -1.56 -13.35
C VAL A 95 16.91 -2.14 -14.77
N ASP A 96 17.46 -1.40 -15.69
CA ASP A 96 17.61 -1.81 -17.11
C ASP A 96 16.30 -2.35 -17.73
N LYS A 97 15.17 -1.73 -17.40
CA LYS A 97 13.81 -2.10 -17.83
C LYS A 97 13.34 -3.48 -17.31
N GLN A 98 13.96 -3.97 -16.27
CA GLN A 98 13.58 -5.22 -15.59
C GLN A 98 13.20 -4.92 -14.14
N LEU A 99 12.28 -5.70 -13.59
CA LEU A 99 11.93 -5.64 -12.19
C LEU A 99 12.99 -6.37 -11.36
N ASP A 100 13.77 -5.64 -10.56
CA ASP A 100 14.71 -6.23 -9.62
C ASP A 100 14.01 -6.69 -8.36
N MET A 101 13.82 -7.99 -8.24
CA MET A 101 13.12 -8.60 -7.11
C MET A 101 13.88 -8.44 -5.80
N THR A 102 15.21 -8.35 -5.83
CA THR A 102 16.01 -8.15 -4.61
C THR A 102 15.84 -6.75 -4.05
N ILE A 103 15.83 -5.73 -4.91
CA ILE A 103 15.55 -4.35 -4.51
C ILE A 103 14.11 -4.23 -3.99
N LEU A 104 13.15 -4.82 -4.70
CA LEU A 104 11.75 -4.82 -4.30
C LEU A 104 11.54 -5.47 -2.94
N GLU A 105 12.14 -6.63 -2.71
CA GLU A 105 12.02 -7.36 -1.44
C GLU A 105 12.60 -6.57 -0.26
N LYS A 106 13.77 -5.95 -0.43
CA LYS A 106 14.38 -5.10 0.60
C LYS A 106 13.51 -3.90 0.94
N SER A 107 12.98 -3.22 -0.07
CA SER A 107 12.07 -2.08 0.13
C SER A 107 10.77 -2.51 0.81
N SER A 108 10.21 -3.65 0.40
CA SER A 108 9.01 -4.22 0.99
C SER A 108 9.20 -4.61 2.46
N GLU A 109 10.38 -5.15 2.84
CA GLU A 109 10.64 -5.52 4.24
C GLU A 109 10.69 -4.29 5.15
N ILE A 110 11.29 -3.19 4.72
CA ILE A 110 11.29 -1.92 5.48
C ILE A 110 9.86 -1.46 5.76
N LEU A 111 9.01 -1.52 4.74
CA LEU A 111 7.60 -1.12 4.88
C LEU A 111 6.80 -2.10 5.73
N ARG A 112 7.12 -3.39 5.63
CA ARG A 112 6.55 -4.43 6.48
C ARG A 112 6.85 -4.18 7.96
N GLU A 113 8.12 -3.91 8.29
CA GLU A 113 8.54 -3.57 9.65
C GLU A 113 7.79 -2.34 10.17
N TYR A 114 7.73 -1.28 9.37
CA TYR A 114 6.99 -0.08 9.72
C TYR A 114 5.49 -0.35 9.94
N MET A 115 4.85 -1.13 9.06
CA MET A 115 3.45 -1.52 9.23
C MET A 115 3.23 -2.45 10.43
N MET A 116 4.21 -3.30 10.77
CA MET A 116 4.14 -4.14 11.97
C MET A 116 4.12 -3.30 13.25
N ASP A 117 4.86 -2.20 13.27
CA ASP A 117 4.87 -1.27 14.40
C ASP A 117 3.58 -0.44 14.48
N MET A 118 3.08 0.01 13.33
CA MET A 118 1.96 0.95 13.27
C MET A 118 0.59 0.26 13.22
N HIS A 119 0.50 -0.88 12.53
CA HIS A 119 -0.77 -1.59 12.29
C HIS A 119 -0.58 -3.11 12.15
N PRO A 120 -0.13 -3.81 13.22
CA PRO A 120 0.25 -5.22 13.17
C PRO A 120 -0.86 -6.17 12.69
N SER A 121 -2.13 -5.81 12.92
CA SER A 121 -3.28 -6.63 12.48
C SER A 121 -3.35 -6.75 10.96
N ILE A 122 -3.03 -5.69 10.19
CA ILE A 122 -3.03 -5.75 8.72
C ILE A 122 -1.93 -6.71 8.23
N VAL A 123 -0.73 -6.60 8.81
CA VAL A 123 0.39 -7.49 8.46
C VAL A 123 0.04 -8.94 8.77
N ALA A 124 -0.45 -9.19 10.00
CA ALA A 124 -0.81 -10.54 10.42
C ALA A 124 -1.88 -11.17 9.53
N ASN A 125 -2.95 -10.44 9.21
CA ASN A 125 -4.05 -10.94 8.38
C ASN A 125 -3.61 -11.17 6.92
N ALA A 126 -2.83 -10.26 6.32
CA ALA A 126 -2.32 -10.41 4.97
C ALA A 126 -1.41 -11.66 4.86
N GLU A 127 -0.48 -11.81 5.81
CA GLU A 127 0.47 -12.92 5.85
C GLU A 127 -0.16 -14.25 6.30
N ALA A 128 -1.27 -14.23 7.04
CA ALA A 128 -2.08 -15.43 7.31
C ALA A 128 -2.83 -15.89 6.07
N LEU A 129 -3.23 -14.97 5.20
CA LEU A 129 -3.97 -15.30 3.99
C LEU A 129 -3.06 -15.85 2.88
N SER A 130 -1.92 -15.20 2.58
CA SER A 130 -1.06 -15.58 1.46
C SER A 130 0.39 -15.83 1.86
N ARG A 131 1.06 -16.71 1.06
CA ARG A 131 2.53 -16.88 1.11
C ARG A 131 3.28 -15.76 0.39
N ASN A 132 2.59 -15.07 -0.53
CA ASN A 132 3.15 -14.04 -1.40
C ASN A 132 2.56 -12.69 -1.04
N VAL A 133 3.15 -12.02 -0.04
CA VAL A 133 2.75 -10.68 0.37
C VAL A 133 3.92 -9.72 0.18
N ARG A 134 3.67 -8.54 -0.40
CA ARG A 134 4.64 -7.44 -0.49
C ARG A 134 3.97 -6.12 -0.15
N TYR A 135 4.77 -5.22 0.41
CA TYR A 135 4.34 -3.90 0.89
C TYR A 135 4.96 -2.82 0.00
N PHE A 136 4.13 -1.87 -0.44
CA PHE A 136 4.54 -0.84 -1.39
C PHE A 136 4.16 0.55 -0.90
N PRO A 137 5.07 1.53 -0.94
CA PRO A 137 4.70 2.91 -0.71
C PRO A 137 4.14 3.47 -2.02
N VAL A 138 2.93 3.98 -2.01
CA VAL A 138 2.33 4.55 -3.21
C VAL A 138 1.78 5.95 -2.96
N SER A 139 2.09 6.88 -3.84
CA SER A 139 1.44 8.18 -3.88
C SER A 139 1.29 8.63 -5.34
N PRO A 140 0.06 8.83 -5.85
CA PRO A 140 -0.13 9.31 -7.21
C PRO A 140 0.32 10.76 -7.42
N PHE A 141 0.42 11.54 -6.37
CA PHE A 141 0.84 12.94 -6.45
C PHE A 141 2.26 13.18 -5.96
N GLY A 142 2.77 12.36 -5.03
CA GLY A 142 4.07 12.53 -4.39
C GLY A 142 4.18 13.69 -3.42
N HIS A 143 3.08 14.41 -3.20
CA HIS A 143 2.96 15.53 -2.27
C HIS A 143 1.54 15.65 -1.72
N SER A 144 1.40 16.27 -0.54
CA SER A 144 0.10 16.59 0.04
C SER A 144 -0.64 17.64 -0.80
N PRO A 145 -1.96 17.50 -0.98
CA PRO A 145 -2.75 18.50 -1.69
C PRO A 145 -2.84 19.80 -0.90
N GLU A 146 -3.09 20.89 -1.61
CA GLU A 146 -3.17 22.25 -1.05
C GLU A 146 -4.62 22.75 -1.04
N LYS A 147 -4.90 23.74 -0.16
CA LYS A 147 -6.18 24.46 -0.19
C LYS A 147 -6.11 25.52 -1.28
N VAL A 148 -6.94 25.37 -2.31
CA VAL A 148 -7.07 26.30 -3.42
C VAL A 148 -8.44 26.97 -3.41
N GLU A 149 -8.53 28.22 -3.87
CA GLU A 149 -9.80 28.92 -4.02
C GLU A 149 -10.05 29.17 -5.52
N ILE A 150 -11.17 28.66 -6.00
CA ILE A 150 -11.61 28.81 -7.39
C ILE A 150 -13.04 29.40 -7.35
N GLU A 151 -13.23 30.55 -7.96
CA GLU A 151 -14.54 31.24 -8.02
C GLU A 151 -15.19 31.46 -6.64
N GLY A 152 -14.39 31.79 -5.62
CA GLY A 152 -14.86 32.01 -4.24
C GLY A 152 -15.19 30.75 -3.45
N LYS A 153 -14.93 29.56 -4.01
CA LYS A 153 -15.10 28.27 -3.34
C LYS A 153 -13.76 27.64 -3.01
N LYS A 154 -13.68 27.07 -1.81
CA LYS A 154 -12.45 26.40 -1.34
C LYS A 154 -12.47 24.93 -1.72
N TYR A 155 -11.39 24.47 -2.32
CA TYR A 155 -11.15 23.08 -2.70
C TYR A 155 -9.84 22.59 -2.07
N ILE A 156 -9.67 21.27 -2.05
CA ILE A 156 -8.39 20.62 -1.79
C ILE A 156 -7.98 19.96 -3.10
N ALA A 157 -6.85 20.37 -3.64
CA ALA A 157 -6.37 19.89 -4.94
C ALA A 157 -4.84 19.72 -4.92
N PRO A 158 -4.31 18.73 -5.69
CA PRO A 158 -2.88 18.64 -5.90
C PRO A 158 -2.39 19.81 -6.76
N ASP A 159 -1.13 20.22 -6.55
CA ASP A 159 -0.45 21.16 -7.41
C ASP A 159 0.08 20.41 -8.66
N PRO A 160 -0.42 20.71 -9.86
CA PRO A 160 -0.02 19.98 -11.07
C PRO A 160 1.46 20.17 -11.42
N ASP A 161 2.10 21.25 -10.96
CA ASP A 161 3.50 21.54 -11.22
C ASP A 161 4.46 20.79 -10.27
N LYS A 162 3.91 20.16 -9.21
CA LYS A 162 4.66 19.40 -8.20
C LYS A 162 4.41 17.89 -8.25
N LEU A 163 3.78 17.41 -9.30
CA LEU A 163 3.47 15.96 -9.41
C LEU A 163 4.76 15.14 -9.50
N ASP A 164 4.96 14.26 -8.54
CA ASP A 164 6.09 13.34 -8.44
C ASP A 164 5.59 11.98 -7.93
N PRO A 165 4.92 11.17 -8.79
CA PRO A 165 4.32 9.91 -8.40
C PRO A 165 5.34 8.92 -7.79
N VAL A 166 4.95 8.27 -6.69
CA VAL A 166 5.79 7.28 -5.99
C VAL A 166 5.24 5.89 -6.24
N MET A 167 6.00 5.04 -6.90
CA MET A 167 5.81 3.59 -7.09
C MET A 167 4.39 3.13 -7.48
N VAL A 168 3.61 3.94 -8.17
CA VAL A 168 2.19 3.66 -8.47
C VAL A 168 2.03 2.42 -9.34
N GLU A 169 2.94 2.18 -10.29
CA GLU A 169 2.93 1.03 -11.19
C GLU A 169 3.56 -0.24 -10.60
N ILE A 170 4.46 -0.11 -9.62
CA ILE A 170 5.26 -1.23 -9.11
C ILE A 170 4.41 -2.37 -8.53
N PRO A 171 3.36 -2.12 -7.73
CA PRO A 171 2.49 -3.19 -7.25
C PRO A 171 1.86 -4.01 -8.38
N THR A 172 1.47 -3.32 -9.47
CA THR A 172 0.86 -3.97 -10.63
C THR A 172 1.89 -4.82 -11.38
N LEU A 173 3.10 -4.29 -11.63
CA LEU A 173 4.16 -5.04 -12.28
C LEU A 173 4.57 -6.27 -11.46
N TRP A 174 4.65 -6.12 -10.14
CA TRP A 174 4.95 -7.25 -9.26
C TRP A 174 3.85 -8.34 -9.29
N VAL A 175 2.58 -7.98 -9.21
CA VAL A 175 1.48 -8.95 -9.31
C VAL A 175 1.50 -9.63 -10.68
N LEU A 176 1.71 -8.88 -11.76
CA LEU A 176 1.79 -9.42 -13.12
C LEU A 176 2.96 -10.39 -13.30
N SER A 177 4.08 -10.21 -12.59
CA SER A 177 5.21 -11.16 -12.65
C SER A 177 4.87 -12.56 -12.13
N PHE A 178 3.81 -12.69 -11.31
CA PHE A 178 3.26 -14.00 -10.90
C PHE A 178 2.26 -14.57 -11.89
N VAL A 179 1.45 -13.71 -12.49
CA VAL A 179 0.33 -14.11 -13.36
C VAL A 179 0.81 -14.42 -14.77
N GLU A 180 1.71 -13.57 -15.27
CA GLU A 180 2.26 -13.61 -16.64
C GLU A 180 3.78 -13.35 -16.59
N PRO A 181 4.58 -14.32 -16.11
CA PRO A 181 6.03 -14.13 -15.92
C PRO A 181 6.77 -13.74 -17.21
N ASP A 182 6.25 -14.16 -18.36
CA ASP A 182 6.84 -13.85 -19.66
C ASP A 182 6.60 -12.40 -20.11
N LEU A 183 5.60 -11.74 -19.52
CA LEU A 183 5.25 -10.34 -19.82
C LEU A 183 6.13 -9.35 -19.06
N ILE A 184 6.48 -9.68 -17.84
CA ILE A 184 7.25 -8.81 -16.96
C ILE A 184 8.63 -9.41 -16.73
N PRO A 185 9.67 -8.95 -17.44
CA PRO A 185 11.02 -9.41 -17.20
C PRO A 185 11.49 -9.00 -15.80
N PHE A 186 11.95 -9.97 -15.04
CA PHE A 186 12.47 -9.73 -13.70
C PHE A 186 13.83 -10.41 -13.51
N VAL A 187 14.61 -9.86 -12.57
CA VAL A 187 15.91 -10.39 -12.18
C VAL A 187 15.96 -10.52 -10.65
N HIS A 188 16.75 -11.47 -10.19
CA HIS A 188 17.19 -11.50 -8.80
C HIS A 188 18.60 -10.95 -8.79
N GLY A 189 18.79 -9.80 -8.14
CA GLY A 189 20.10 -9.19 -8.00
C GLY A 189 21.07 -10.13 -7.27
N VAL A 190 22.34 -10.04 -7.62
CA VAL A 190 23.44 -10.82 -7.03
C VAL A 190 23.75 -10.35 -5.61
#